data_95820bcafeb05ed16d48c365095091c3
#
_entry.id   95820bcafeb05ed16d48c365095091c3
#
_cell.length_a   1.000
_cell.length_b   1.000
_cell.length_c   1.000
_cell.angle_alpha   90.00
_cell.angle_beta   90.00
_cell.angle_gamma   90.00
#
_symmetry.space_group_name_H-M   'P 1'
#
loop_
_entity.id
_entity.type
_entity.pdbx_description
1 polymer ?
#
loop_
_entity_poly.entity_id
_entity_poly.type
_entity_poly.pdbx_seq_one_letter_code
_entity_poly.pdbx_strand_id
1 'polypeptide(L)'
;MRHPGHDLPGLSTCTSCTFSEDFSNYWTAVLYFRARNGTFKRVPQKPEIMLGGNGGITVYYIPDMANKTAVTAFKPGFRMLVGDAAGAAPGPSRKICHRCMPAEGDNSNINCGEPDAQSMPAEMCPGGIRTVVTFPTCWDGVNLDSPDHMSHVAYADGAKANDVGPTGTCPESHPVVIPQVMYEVRWDVCYIRLLD
;
A
#
# COMPACT_ATOMS: atom_id res chain seq x y z
N MET A 1 -13.96 -6.24 -8.91
CA MET A 1 -13.36 -5.03 -9.52
C MET A 1 -14.45 -4.27 -10.24
N ARG A 2 -14.56 -2.96 -10.06
CA ARG A 2 -15.46 -2.15 -10.86
C ARG A 2 -14.83 -1.94 -12.24
N HIS A 3 -15.67 -1.77 -13.24
CA HIS A 3 -15.27 -1.64 -14.65
C HIS A 3 -14.26 -0.48 -14.82
N PRO A 4 -13.14 -0.66 -15.52
CA PRO A 4 -12.10 0.37 -15.65
C PRO A 4 -12.56 1.69 -16.31
N GLY A 5 -13.73 1.71 -16.92
CA GLY A 5 -14.33 2.92 -17.51
C GLY A 5 -15.23 3.75 -16.58
N HIS A 6 -15.35 3.40 -15.31
CA HIS A 6 -16.19 4.18 -14.39
C HIS A 6 -15.40 5.37 -13.84
N ASP A 7 -15.93 6.57 -14.04
CA ASP A 7 -15.49 7.78 -13.36
C ASP A 7 -15.90 7.71 -11.88
N LEU A 8 -15.05 7.06 -11.05
CA LEU A 8 -15.33 6.89 -9.63
C LEU A 8 -15.42 8.22 -8.88
N PRO A 9 -14.55 9.22 -9.13
CA PRO A 9 -14.70 10.54 -8.52
C PRO A 9 -16.06 11.19 -8.83
N GLY A 10 -16.49 11.16 -10.07
CA GLY A 10 -17.78 11.74 -10.49
C GLY A 10 -19.00 10.95 -10.02
N LEU A 11 -18.85 9.65 -9.75
CA LEU A 11 -19.94 8.77 -9.28
C LEU A 11 -20.02 8.65 -7.76
N SER A 12 -18.97 9.06 -7.04
CA SER A 12 -18.91 8.95 -5.59
C SER A 12 -19.71 10.06 -4.92
N THR A 13 -20.52 9.70 -3.95
CA THR A 13 -21.33 10.63 -3.15
C THR A 13 -20.74 10.91 -1.77
N CYS A 14 -19.72 10.16 -1.36
CA CYS A 14 -19.01 10.33 -0.09
C CYS A 14 -17.58 9.79 -0.19
N THR A 15 -16.75 10.19 0.74
CA THR A 15 -15.40 9.67 0.96
C THR A 15 -15.18 9.33 2.43
N SER A 16 -14.34 8.34 2.71
CA SER A 16 -13.81 8.06 4.06
C SER A 16 -12.44 8.72 4.27
N CYS A 17 -11.91 9.44 3.29
CA CYS A 17 -10.67 10.18 3.41
C CYS A 17 -10.83 11.35 4.39
N THR A 18 -9.76 11.65 5.14
CA THR A 18 -9.69 12.84 6.02
C THR A 18 -9.71 14.14 5.22
N PHE A 19 -9.16 14.10 4.00
CA PHE A 19 -9.13 15.23 3.07
C PHE A 19 -10.32 15.13 2.11
N SER A 20 -11.18 16.13 2.12
CA SER A 20 -12.40 16.16 1.30
C SER A 20 -12.11 16.26 -0.21
N GLU A 21 -10.91 16.74 -0.56
CA GLU A 21 -10.44 16.88 -1.93
C GLU A 21 -9.86 15.57 -2.50
N ASP A 22 -9.68 14.55 -1.67
CA ASP A 22 -9.15 13.26 -2.12
C ASP A 22 -10.27 12.33 -2.61
N PHE A 23 -10.46 12.30 -3.92
CA PHE A 23 -11.38 11.42 -4.62
C PHE A 23 -10.70 10.16 -5.18
N SER A 24 -9.48 9.87 -4.74
CA SER A 24 -8.74 8.70 -5.21
C SER A 24 -9.39 7.40 -4.78
N ASN A 25 -9.28 6.38 -5.63
CA ASN A 25 -9.76 5.04 -5.33
C ASN A 25 -8.60 4.14 -4.89
N TYR A 26 -8.58 3.83 -3.62
CA TYR A 26 -7.58 2.94 -3.03
C TYR A 26 -8.11 1.52 -2.93
N TRP A 27 -7.28 0.54 -3.26
CA TRP A 27 -7.64 -0.85 -3.16
C TRP A 27 -6.42 -1.74 -2.89
N THR A 28 -6.68 -2.91 -2.35
CA THR A 28 -5.70 -3.98 -2.17
C THR A 28 -6.33 -5.32 -2.55
N ALA A 29 -5.49 -6.30 -2.88
CA ALA A 29 -5.95 -7.65 -3.08
C ALA A 29 -6.62 -8.19 -1.81
N VAL A 30 -7.64 -9.04 -1.98
CA VAL A 30 -8.32 -9.67 -0.86
C VAL A 30 -7.46 -10.82 -0.33
N LEU A 31 -7.24 -10.85 0.97
CA LEU A 31 -6.58 -11.95 1.65
C LEU A 31 -7.60 -13.05 1.96
N TYR A 32 -7.25 -14.30 1.63
CA TYR A 32 -8.03 -15.48 1.96
C TYR A 32 -7.20 -16.43 2.82
N PHE A 33 -7.86 -16.97 3.83
CA PHE A 33 -7.37 -18.11 4.58
C PHE A 33 -7.87 -19.39 3.92
N ARG A 34 -6.98 -20.36 3.69
CA ARG A 34 -7.34 -21.69 3.21
C ARG A 34 -7.53 -22.61 4.41
N ALA A 35 -8.77 -22.98 4.69
CA ALA A 35 -9.11 -23.92 5.75
C ALA A 35 -8.65 -25.35 5.43
N ARG A 36 -8.55 -26.21 6.44
CA ARG A 36 -8.13 -27.62 6.29
C ARG A 36 -9.00 -28.44 5.35
N ASN A 37 -10.29 -28.09 5.28
CA ASN A 37 -11.25 -28.73 4.36
C ASN A 37 -11.14 -28.21 2.91
N GLY A 38 -10.17 -27.33 2.60
CA GLY A 38 -9.92 -26.76 1.30
C GLY A 38 -10.74 -25.50 0.97
N THR A 39 -11.67 -25.08 1.82
CA THR A 39 -12.46 -23.88 1.58
C THR A 39 -11.61 -22.62 1.82
N PHE A 40 -11.97 -21.54 1.09
CA PHE A 40 -11.33 -20.23 1.27
C PHE A 40 -12.25 -19.32 2.06
N LYS A 41 -11.74 -18.79 3.16
CA LYS A 41 -12.45 -17.81 4.00
C LYS A 41 -11.80 -16.44 3.83
N ARG A 42 -12.60 -15.43 3.53
CA ARG A 42 -12.10 -14.05 3.43
C ARG A 42 -11.63 -13.56 4.79
N VAL A 43 -10.41 -13.02 4.82
CA VAL A 43 -9.85 -12.37 6.00
C VAL A 43 -10.40 -10.93 6.08
N PRO A 44 -11.07 -10.54 7.16
CA PRO A 44 -11.50 -9.15 7.33
C PRO A 44 -10.30 -8.22 7.54
N GLN A 45 -10.49 -6.96 7.18
CA GLN A 45 -9.57 -5.88 7.53
C GLN A 45 -10.03 -5.23 8.83
N LYS A 46 -9.07 -4.91 9.72
CA LYS A 46 -9.33 -4.11 10.92
C LYS A 46 -9.24 -2.63 10.58
N PRO A 47 -10.17 -1.78 11.04
CA PRO A 47 -10.02 -0.34 10.92
C PRO A 47 -8.87 0.17 11.80
N GLU A 48 -8.17 1.21 11.37
CA GLU A 48 -7.17 1.89 12.19
C GLU A 48 -7.87 2.90 13.11
N ILE A 49 -8.24 2.43 14.29
CA ILE A 49 -9.04 3.20 15.27
C ILE A 49 -8.26 4.39 15.82
N MET A 50 -6.92 4.28 15.96
CA MET A 50 -6.09 5.35 16.53
C MET A 50 -6.05 6.60 15.67
N LEU A 51 -6.29 6.47 14.36
CA LEU A 51 -6.37 7.58 13.42
C LEU A 51 -7.82 7.98 13.09
N GLY A 52 -8.80 7.45 13.81
CA GLY A 52 -10.22 7.72 13.58
C GLY A 52 -10.77 7.08 12.31
N GLY A 53 -10.04 6.09 11.74
CA GLY A 53 -10.42 5.44 10.49
C GLY A 53 -11.56 4.43 10.66
N ASN A 54 -12.48 4.43 9.70
CA ASN A 54 -13.54 3.44 9.58
C ASN A 54 -13.25 2.40 8.48
N GLY A 55 -12.19 2.63 7.67
CA GLY A 55 -11.78 1.77 6.57
C GLY A 55 -10.71 0.76 6.98
N GLY A 56 -10.43 -0.19 6.11
CA GLY A 56 -9.42 -1.23 6.31
C GLY A 56 -8.04 -0.89 5.73
N ILE A 57 -7.88 0.25 5.08
CA ILE A 57 -6.62 0.72 4.50
C ILE A 57 -6.36 2.13 5.02
N THR A 58 -5.22 2.32 5.67
CA THR A 58 -4.71 3.66 5.98
C THR A 58 -3.78 4.06 4.86
N VAL A 59 -4.03 5.22 4.26
CA VAL A 59 -3.23 5.78 3.16
C VAL A 59 -2.46 6.98 3.66
N TYR A 60 -1.15 6.95 3.48
CA TYR A 60 -0.25 8.04 3.82
C TYR A 60 0.28 8.68 2.55
N TYR A 61 0.27 10.00 2.51
CA TYR A 61 0.99 10.82 1.54
C TYR A 61 2.19 11.45 2.25
N ILE A 62 3.37 11.02 1.89
CA ILE A 62 4.59 11.38 2.59
C ILE A 62 5.46 12.24 1.67
N PRO A 63 5.65 13.54 1.99
CA PRO A 63 6.58 14.40 1.28
C PRO A 63 8.03 14.07 1.67
N ASP A 64 9.00 14.70 1.01
CA ASP A 64 10.41 14.60 1.41
C ASP A 64 10.65 15.38 2.71
N MET A 65 10.54 14.66 3.82
CA MET A 65 10.73 15.23 5.15
C MET A 65 12.20 15.52 5.46
N ALA A 66 13.12 14.77 4.85
CA ALA A 66 14.56 14.85 5.16
C ALA A 66 15.22 16.04 4.45
N ASN A 67 15.02 16.14 3.13
CA ASN A 67 15.69 17.15 2.31
C ASN A 67 14.80 18.34 1.98
N LYS A 68 13.52 18.26 2.33
CA LYS A 68 12.50 19.28 2.00
C LYS A 68 12.44 19.59 0.50
N THR A 69 12.76 18.60 -0.33
CA THR A 69 12.69 18.73 -1.78
C THR A 69 11.23 18.92 -2.19
N ALA A 70 11.00 19.84 -3.10
CA ALA A 70 9.65 20.03 -3.65
C ALA A 70 9.19 18.77 -4.38
N VAL A 71 7.99 18.31 -4.07
CA VAL A 71 7.36 17.19 -4.76
C VAL A 71 6.29 17.71 -5.71
N THR A 72 6.12 17.03 -6.84
CA THR A 72 5.06 17.34 -7.80
C THR A 72 3.79 16.63 -7.37
N ALA A 73 2.69 17.36 -7.24
CA ALA A 73 1.39 16.78 -6.92
C ALA A 73 0.90 15.82 -8.02
N PHE A 74 0.15 14.79 -7.63
CA PHE A 74 -0.52 13.91 -8.58
C PHE A 74 -1.52 14.68 -9.42
N LYS A 75 -1.48 14.49 -10.73
CA LYS A 75 -2.46 15.06 -11.65
C LYS A 75 -3.75 14.23 -11.64
N PRO A 76 -4.92 14.83 -11.94
CA PRO A 76 -6.15 14.08 -12.10
C PRO A 76 -6.00 12.93 -13.12
N GLY A 77 -6.47 11.74 -12.75
CA GLY A 77 -6.35 10.55 -13.58
C GLY A 77 -5.06 9.73 -13.38
N PHE A 78 -4.17 10.17 -12.47
CA PHE A 78 -2.95 9.41 -12.16
C PHE A 78 -3.30 8.05 -11.54
N ARG A 79 -2.64 7.00 -12.01
CA ARG A 79 -2.83 5.62 -11.52
C ARG A 79 -1.49 4.99 -11.26
N MET A 80 -1.41 4.18 -10.22
CA MET A 80 -0.24 3.37 -9.91
C MET A 80 -0.67 2.00 -9.37
N LEU A 81 0.10 0.99 -9.68
CA LEU A 81 -0.02 -0.36 -9.15
C LEU A 81 1.31 -0.79 -8.54
N VAL A 82 1.25 -1.50 -7.41
CA VAL A 82 2.41 -2.14 -6.78
C VAL A 82 2.11 -3.60 -6.55
N GLY A 83 3.07 -4.44 -6.90
CA GLY A 83 2.97 -5.88 -6.77
C GLY A 83 2.63 -6.58 -8.08
N ASP A 84 2.90 -7.88 -8.09
CA ASP A 84 2.57 -8.77 -9.20
C ASP A 84 1.79 -9.97 -8.66
N ALA A 85 0.52 -10.05 -9.04
CA ALA A 85 -0.36 -11.13 -8.61
C ALA A 85 0.09 -12.52 -9.12
N ALA A 86 0.84 -12.56 -10.21
CA ALA A 86 1.39 -13.79 -10.74
C ALA A 86 2.71 -14.22 -10.07
N GLY A 87 3.33 -13.32 -9.29
CA GLY A 87 4.61 -13.58 -8.63
C GLY A 87 5.78 -13.79 -9.61
N ALA A 88 5.61 -13.37 -10.87
CA ALA A 88 6.55 -13.69 -11.95
C ALA A 88 7.62 -12.61 -12.13
N ALA A 89 7.37 -11.39 -11.69
CA ALA A 89 8.33 -10.30 -11.83
C ALA A 89 9.24 -10.22 -10.61
N PRO A 90 10.57 -10.21 -10.78
CA PRO A 90 11.49 -9.79 -9.76
C PRO A 90 11.41 -8.26 -9.61
N GLY A 91 10.22 -7.78 -9.28
CA GLY A 91 10.02 -6.39 -8.92
C GLY A 91 10.74 -6.08 -7.61
N PRO A 92 10.83 -4.82 -7.20
CA PRO A 92 11.34 -4.47 -5.89
C PRO A 92 10.37 -4.96 -4.81
N SER A 93 10.37 -6.28 -4.63
CA SER A 93 9.60 -7.03 -3.63
C SER A 93 9.74 -6.46 -2.22
N ARG A 94 10.78 -5.65 -2.02
CA ARG A 94 11.09 -4.94 -0.79
C ARG A 94 10.11 -3.83 -0.42
N LYS A 95 9.16 -3.50 -1.30
CA LYS A 95 8.18 -2.42 -1.03
C LYS A 95 6.81 -2.96 -0.61
N ILE A 96 6.68 -4.28 -0.51
CA ILE A 96 5.55 -4.93 0.16
C ILE A 96 6.13 -5.81 1.27
N CYS A 97 5.66 -5.59 2.48
CA CYS A 97 6.12 -6.36 3.63
C CYS A 97 4.97 -6.66 4.57
N HIS A 98 5.18 -7.69 5.38
CA HIS A 98 4.20 -8.21 6.31
C HIS A 98 4.82 -8.34 7.70
N ARG A 99 4.04 -8.03 8.72
CA ARG A 99 4.40 -8.23 10.12
C ARG A 99 3.35 -9.05 10.83
N CYS A 100 3.78 -10.09 11.51
CA CYS A 100 2.97 -10.73 12.52
C CYS A 100 2.87 -9.79 13.72
N MET A 101 1.67 -9.29 13.99
CA MET A 101 1.46 -8.37 15.10
C MET A 101 1.34 -9.16 16.41
N PRO A 102 2.04 -8.75 17.47
CA PRO A 102 1.79 -9.26 18.80
C PRO A 102 0.38 -8.87 19.26
N ALA A 103 -0.02 -9.31 20.46
CA ALA A 103 -1.27 -8.86 21.05
C ALA A 103 -1.35 -7.32 21.11
N GLU A 104 -2.56 -6.79 21.13
CA GLU A 104 -2.88 -5.37 20.98
C GLU A 104 -1.88 -4.40 21.62
N GLY A 105 -1.41 -3.43 20.88
CA GLY A 105 -0.61 -2.29 21.35
C GLY A 105 0.78 -2.12 20.75
N ASP A 106 1.27 -3.04 19.91
CA ASP A 106 2.56 -2.82 19.24
C ASP A 106 2.37 -2.00 17.96
N ASN A 107 2.70 -0.73 18.03
CA ASN A 107 2.78 0.21 16.90
C ASN A 107 4.22 0.52 16.50
N SER A 108 5.19 -0.26 16.98
CA SER A 108 6.60 -0.04 16.67
C SER A 108 6.89 -0.35 15.20
N ASN A 109 7.34 0.67 14.50
CA ASN A 109 7.78 0.68 13.09
C ASN A 109 6.67 0.46 12.03
N ILE A 110 6.42 1.51 11.29
CA ILE A 110 5.49 1.54 10.15
C ILE A 110 6.15 1.16 8.81
N ASN A 111 7.42 0.79 8.81
CA ASN A 111 8.22 0.55 7.60
C ASN A 111 8.59 -0.91 7.45
N CYS A 112 8.94 -1.31 6.23
CA CYS A 112 9.47 -2.63 5.89
C CYS A 112 10.88 -2.90 6.44
N GLY A 113 11.12 -2.57 7.72
CA GLY A 113 12.33 -2.89 8.46
C GLY A 113 12.10 -4.09 9.37
N GLU A 114 13.20 -4.63 9.93
CA GLU A 114 13.10 -5.72 10.90
C GLU A 114 12.09 -5.38 12.02
N PRO A 115 11.19 -6.33 12.37
CA PRO A 115 11.11 -7.73 11.95
C PRO A 115 10.14 -8.00 10.77
N ASP A 116 9.83 -7.02 9.91
CA ASP A 116 8.94 -7.21 8.78
C ASP A 116 9.56 -8.16 7.73
N ALA A 117 8.76 -9.01 7.13
CA ALA A 117 9.17 -9.96 6.10
C ALA A 117 8.41 -9.73 4.78
N GLN A 118 9.01 -10.16 3.66
CA GLN A 118 8.35 -10.09 2.35
C GLN A 118 7.29 -11.19 2.18
N SER A 119 7.46 -12.30 2.86
CA SER A 119 6.49 -13.40 2.87
C SER A 119 5.43 -13.18 3.95
N MET A 120 4.24 -13.72 3.71
CA MET A 120 3.21 -13.81 4.75
C MET A 120 3.75 -14.61 5.94
N PRO A 121 3.48 -14.17 7.20
CA PRO A 121 3.82 -14.94 8.38
C PRO A 121 3.21 -16.34 8.34
N ALA A 122 4.03 -17.35 8.67
CA ALA A 122 3.58 -18.73 8.77
C ALA A 122 3.09 -19.09 10.19
N GLU A 123 3.46 -18.27 11.17
CA GLU A 123 3.06 -18.42 12.56
C GLU A 123 1.71 -17.78 12.86
N MET A 124 1.21 -18.09 14.04
CA MET A 124 -0.01 -17.47 14.54
C MET A 124 0.25 -16.03 15.00
N CYS A 125 -0.49 -15.10 14.46
CA CYS A 125 -0.37 -13.67 14.75
C CYS A 125 -1.54 -13.19 15.63
N PRO A 126 -1.36 -13.11 16.96
CA PRO A 126 -2.45 -12.80 17.88
C PRO A 126 -3.01 -11.37 17.70
N GLY A 127 -2.22 -10.41 17.23
CA GLY A 127 -2.66 -9.06 16.89
C GLY A 127 -3.12 -8.89 15.44
N GLY A 128 -3.07 -9.97 14.65
CA GLY A 128 -3.34 -9.92 13.21
C GLY A 128 -2.06 -9.76 12.39
N ILE A 129 -2.22 -9.53 11.10
CA ILE A 129 -1.11 -9.27 10.17
C ILE A 129 -1.20 -7.82 9.69
N ARG A 130 -0.11 -7.08 9.82
CA ARG A 130 0.05 -5.77 9.17
C ARG A 130 0.75 -5.97 7.84
N THR A 131 0.17 -5.44 6.76
CA THR A 131 0.79 -5.33 5.45
C THR A 131 1.07 -3.87 5.14
N VAL A 132 2.30 -3.56 4.77
CA VAL A 132 2.71 -2.25 4.26
C VAL A 132 2.99 -2.36 2.78
N VAL A 133 2.49 -1.41 2.00
CA VAL A 133 2.76 -1.27 0.57
C VAL A 133 3.27 0.13 0.31
N THR A 134 4.48 0.25 -0.22
CA THR A 134 5.12 1.53 -0.52
C THR A 134 5.20 1.72 -2.03
N PHE A 135 4.62 2.81 -2.52
CA PHE A 135 4.58 3.14 -3.94
C PHE A 135 5.86 3.85 -4.42
N PRO A 136 6.14 3.81 -5.74
CA PRO A 136 7.22 4.57 -6.36
C PRO A 136 7.11 6.08 -6.11
N THR A 137 8.26 6.75 -6.11
CA THR A 137 8.38 8.19 -5.84
C THR A 137 8.91 8.99 -7.00
N CYS A 138 9.16 8.36 -8.15
CA CYS A 138 9.67 8.99 -9.36
C CYS A 138 8.69 8.74 -10.52
N TRP A 139 8.39 9.79 -11.27
CA TRP A 139 7.45 9.78 -12.39
C TRP A 139 8.15 10.23 -13.69
N ASP A 140 7.77 9.68 -14.83
CA ASP A 140 8.32 10.05 -16.14
C ASP A 140 7.97 11.49 -16.57
N GLY A 141 7.05 12.16 -15.87
CA GLY A 141 6.63 13.54 -16.12
C GLY A 141 5.59 13.67 -17.23
N VAL A 142 5.23 12.61 -17.91
CA VAL A 142 4.38 12.62 -19.11
C VAL A 142 3.12 11.79 -18.94
N ASN A 143 3.25 10.50 -18.66
CA ASN A 143 2.15 9.55 -18.64
C ASN A 143 1.48 9.51 -17.27
N LEU A 144 0.15 9.65 -17.24
CA LEU A 144 -0.64 9.52 -16.00
C LEU A 144 -0.95 8.05 -15.68
N ASP A 145 -0.77 7.18 -16.66
CA ASP A 145 -1.00 5.76 -16.60
C ASP A 145 -0.19 5.08 -17.71
N SER A 146 0.07 3.80 -17.56
CA SER A 146 0.70 2.94 -18.56
C SER A 146 -0.08 1.63 -18.68
N PRO A 147 0.08 0.84 -19.75
CA PRO A 147 -0.68 -0.40 -19.93
C PRO A 147 -0.55 -1.39 -18.77
N ASP A 148 0.57 -1.37 -18.07
CA ASP A 148 0.87 -2.18 -16.89
C ASP A 148 0.60 -1.46 -15.56
N HIS A 149 0.19 -0.19 -15.60
CA HIS A 149 0.00 0.71 -14.45
C HIS A 149 1.25 0.90 -13.58
N MET A 150 2.44 0.59 -14.10
CA MET A 150 3.70 0.60 -13.35
C MET A 150 4.86 1.28 -14.08
N SER A 151 4.97 1.13 -15.41
CA SER A 151 6.17 1.55 -16.15
C SER A 151 6.33 3.06 -16.33
N HIS A 152 5.33 3.87 -16.00
CA HIS A 152 5.41 5.34 -15.98
C HIS A 152 5.94 5.90 -14.65
N VAL A 153 6.15 5.03 -13.65
CA VAL A 153 6.73 5.37 -12.34
C VAL A 153 7.89 4.46 -12.01
N ALA A 154 8.81 4.94 -11.18
CA ALA A 154 9.98 4.19 -10.75
C ALA A 154 10.29 4.44 -9.27
N TYR A 155 10.93 3.47 -8.64
CA TYR A 155 11.56 3.70 -7.34
C TYR A 155 12.89 4.45 -7.55
N ALA A 156 13.20 5.36 -6.64
CA ALA A 156 14.46 6.10 -6.68
C ALA A 156 15.65 5.18 -6.44
N ASP A 157 16.77 5.47 -7.13
CA ASP A 157 18.04 4.77 -6.92
C ASP A 157 18.58 5.06 -5.52
N GLY A 158 19.04 4.02 -4.84
CA GLY A 158 19.53 4.10 -3.47
C GLY A 158 18.44 4.13 -2.39
N ALA A 159 17.16 4.17 -2.74
CA ALA A 159 16.08 4.08 -1.77
C ALA A 159 16.05 2.69 -1.11
N LYS A 160 15.95 2.68 0.22
CA LYS A 160 15.87 1.45 1.02
C LYS A 160 14.41 1.04 1.26
N ALA A 161 14.20 -0.23 1.60
CA ALA A 161 12.87 -0.75 1.85
C ALA A 161 12.14 -0.03 3.01
N ASN A 162 12.89 0.39 4.01
CA ASN A 162 12.40 1.06 5.22
C ASN A 162 12.46 2.58 5.18
N ASP A 163 12.80 3.18 4.05
CA ASP A 163 12.78 4.63 3.92
C ASP A 163 11.35 5.16 3.94
N VAL A 164 11.16 6.30 4.59
CA VAL A 164 9.91 7.03 4.70
C VAL A 164 10.01 8.32 3.90
N GLY A 165 9.16 8.47 2.92
CA GLY A 165 9.18 9.58 1.98
C GLY A 165 10.06 9.34 0.75
N PRO A 166 10.07 10.27 -0.21
CA PRO A 166 10.95 10.23 -1.35
C PRO A 166 12.42 10.34 -0.91
N THR A 167 13.15 9.25 -1.02
CA THR A 167 14.58 9.17 -0.72
C THR A 167 15.32 8.63 -1.93
N GLY A 168 16.62 8.87 -2.01
CA GLY A 168 17.42 8.49 -3.18
C GLY A 168 17.30 9.48 -4.33
N THR A 169 17.76 9.07 -5.50
CA THR A 169 17.79 9.89 -6.72
C THR A 169 16.86 9.29 -7.77
N CYS A 170 16.00 10.09 -8.35
CA CYS A 170 15.16 9.63 -9.44
C CYS A 170 16.02 9.34 -10.69
N PRO A 171 15.79 8.21 -11.39
CA PRO A 171 16.50 7.90 -12.61
C PRO A 171 16.15 8.90 -13.72
N GLU A 172 17.05 9.07 -14.70
CA GLU A 172 16.85 10.01 -15.80
C GLU A 172 15.55 9.76 -16.60
N SER A 173 15.12 8.50 -16.67
CA SER A 173 13.86 8.12 -17.33
C SER A 173 12.60 8.57 -16.57
N HIS A 174 12.73 8.86 -15.27
CA HIS A 174 11.62 9.27 -14.39
C HIS A 174 12.04 10.42 -13.49
N PRO A 175 12.34 11.60 -14.06
CA PRO A 175 13.03 12.66 -13.33
C PRO A 175 12.16 13.44 -12.35
N VAL A 176 10.83 13.22 -12.35
CA VAL A 176 9.91 14.02 -11.54
C VAL A 176 9.65 13.36 -10.20
N VAL A 177 10.00 14.05 -9.12
CA VAL A 177 9.74 13.58 -7.75
C VAL A 177 8.27 13.79 -7.40
N ILE A 178 7.61 12.72 -6.96
CA ILE A 178 6.22 12.71 -6.47
C ILE A 178 6.18 12.26 -5.00
N PRO A 179 5.12 12.60 -4.23
CA PRO A 179 4.97 12.14 -2.87
C PRO A 179 4.98 10.62 -2.79
N GLN A 180 5.55 10.07 -1.73
CA GLN A 180 5.41 8.65 -1.46
C GLN A 180 3.99 8.36 -1.00
N VAL A 181 3.28 7.51 -1.73
CA VAL A 181 2.06 6.89 -1.24
C VAL A 181 2.44 5.61 -0.50
N MET A 182 1.89 5.43 0.69
CA MET A 182 2.10 4.22 1.47
C MET A 182 0.75 3.73 2.00
N TYR A 183 0.50 2.44 1.88
CA TYR A 183 -0.65 1.78 2.51
C TYR A 183 -0.20 1.03 3.76
N GLU A 184 -1.02 1.11 4.77
CA GLU A 184 -1.01 0.18 5.90
C GLU A 184 -2.35 -0.53 5.96
N VAL A 185 -2.31 -1.86 5.92
CA VAL A 185 -3.50 -2.70 5.98
C VAL A 185 -3.35 -3.68 7.14
N ARG A 186 -4.34 -3.71 8.02
CA ARG A 186 -4.39 -4.67 9.12
C ARG A 186 -5.40 -5.76 8.83
N TRP A 187 -4.95 -7.01 8.82
CA TRP A 187 -5.74 -8.19 8.58
C TRP A 187 -6.10 -8.88 9.89
N ASP A 188 -7.39 -9.11 10.13
CA ASP A 188 -7.88 -9.83 11.31
C ASP A 188 -7.85 -11.36 11.08
N VAL A 189 -6.66 -11.92 11.18
CA VAL A 189 -6.49 -13.37 11.07
C VAL A 189 -7.02 -14.13 12.29
N CYS A 190 -7.24 -13.45 13.42
CA CYS A 190 -7.80 -14.05 14.63
C CYS A 190 -9.30 -14.35 14.47
N TYR A 191 -10.03 -13.51 13.73
CA TYR A 191 -11.45 -13.71 13.46
C TYR A 191 -11.75 -15.05 12.79
N ILE A 192 -10.86 -15.50 11.92
CA ILE A 192 -11.06 -16.73 11.14
C ILE A 192 -10.90 -17.97 11.99
N ARG A 193 -10.08 -17.92 13.03
CA ARG A 193 -9.85 -19.02 13.96
C ARG A 193 -11.11 -19.41 14.75
N LEU A 194 -12.03 -18.47 14.93
CA LEU A 194 -13.29 -18.73 15.62
C LEU A 194 -14.31 -19.45 14.73
N LEU A 195 -14.02 -19.60 13.43
CA LEU A 195 -14.90 -20.19 12.43
C LEU A 195 -14.42 -21.58 11.95
N ASP A 196 -13.32 -22.11 12.44
CA ASP A 196 -12.80 -23.44 12.22
C ASP A 196 -13.11 -24.34 13.42
#